data_c59d99a7f0eabe22fd4310a0ec1afa2c
#
_entry.id   c59d99a7f0eabe22fd4310a0ec1afa2c
#
_cell.length_a   1.000
_cell.length_b   1.000
_cell.length_c   1.000
_cell.angle_alpha   90.00
_cell.angle_beta   90.00
_cell.angle_gamma   90.00
#
_symmetry.space_group_name_H-M   'P 1'
#
loop_
_entity.id
_entity.type
_entity.pdbx_description
1 polymer ?
#
loop_
_entity_poly.entity_id
_entity_poly.type
_entity_poly.pdbx_seq_one_letter_code
_entity_poly.pdbx_strand_id
1 'polypeptide(L)'
;MGKRERRRHADARLVAAVPLASTVSKREKASIVAARLGFAWVLERLPRRPSLLIFNYHRIGAEGNDAYDPGLIEASPEQFDEQMRILKRHYALCDLAEAQELVEHPARMRHSRVLVTLDDGYRDNHDAALPILRSHGVKAAFFLATGFVGTHRVPWWDQVAYLVRRTEKRALRIRYPRELSFDLCETSRFEVVEALLRLYKCEQMTDPARFLAGVEEACGVDRPQEARERLFMTWEEARNLVKGGMSVGSHTHDHELLAKLAPEEQLRQCRLSREILVREIGGDVDTLAYPVGSRASFSDVTVRCLQETGYRTAFSYYGGINTSSKAIARYDVNRISVGALTASRFRMRMAVAVVTARDLW
;
A
#
# COMPACT_ATOMS: atom_id res chain seq x y z
N MET A 1 15.33 -26.59 -45.74
CA MET A 1 14.45 -25.40 -45.45
C MET A 1 13.17 -25.92 -44.84
N GLY A 2 12.91 -25.77 -43.57
CA GLY A 2 11.63 -26.24 -43.04
C GLY A 2 11.48 -26.48 -41.54
N LYS A 3 12.45 -26.18 -40.68
CA LYS A 3 12.27 -26.29 -39.21
C LYS A 3 12.66 -25.02 -38.39
N ARG A 4 13.28 -24.02 -39.01
CA ARG A 4 13.65 -22.77 -38.32
C ARG A 4 12.61 -21.66 -38.51
N GLU A 5 11.75 -21.69 -39.50
CA GLU A 5 10.67 -20.70 -39.69
C GLU A 5 9.44 -20.96 -38.85
N ARG A 6 9.17 -22.20 -38.45
CA ARG A 6 8.01 -22.50 -37.59
C ARG A 6 8.21 -22.13 -36.13
N ARG A 7 9.44 -21.84 -35.66
CA ARG A 7 9.70 -21.34 -34.29
C ARG A 7 9.54 -19.83 -34.14
N ARG A 8 9.63 -19.05 -35.24
CA ARG A 8 9.45 -17.59 -35.18
C ARG A 8 7.99 -17.14 -35.16
N HIS A 9 7.03 -18.00 -35.51
CA HIS A 9 5.60 -17.71 -35.44
C HIS A 9 4.93 -18.25 -34.16
N ALA A 10 5.62 -19.01 -33.33
CA ALA A 10 5.10 -19.49 -32.05
C ALA A 10 5.32 -18.47 -30.91
N ASP A 11 6.34 -17.60 -31.01
CA ASP A 11 6.64 -16.59 -30.00
C ASP A 11 5.79 -15.31 -30.10
N ALA A 12 5.02 -15.15 -31.19
CA ALA A 12 4.12 -14.01 -31.38
C ALA A 12 2.74 -14.18 -30.72
N ARG A 13 2.49 -15.31 -30.02
CA ARG A 13 1.20 -15.58 -29.36
C ARG A 13 1.27 -15.72 -27.84
N LEU A 14 2.39 -15.32 -27.20
CA LEU A 14 2.44 -15.08 -25.78
C LEU A 14 2.30 -13.57 -25.47
N VAL A 15 1.32 -12.93 -26.08
CA VAL A 15 0.58 -11.89 -25.39
C VAL A 15 -0.24 -12.69 -24.37
N ALA A 16 0.38 -12.99 -23.22
CA ALA A 16 -0.33 -13.57 -22.11
C ALA A 16 -1.48 -12.60 -21.81
N ALA A 17 -2.68 -13.01 -22.15
CA ALA A 17 -3.88 -12.40 -21.68
C ALA A 17 -3.69 -12.30 -20.17
N VAL A 18 -3.45 -11.10 -19.66
CA VAL A 18 -3.65 -10.77 -18.25
C VAL A 18 -5.07 -11.24 -17.98
N PRO A 19 -5.32 -12.11 -16.98
CA PRO A 19 -6.67 -12.59 -16.73
C PRO A 19 -7.55 -11.38 -16.53
N LEU A 20 -8.31 -11.04 -17.55
CA LEU A 20 -9.35 -10.03 -17.56
C LEU A 20 -10.47 -10.50 -16.64
N ALA A 21 -10.93 -9.63 -15.81
CA ALA A 21 -11.94 -9.78 -14.79
C ALA A 21 -11.54 -10.73 -13.65
N SER A 22 -11.52 -10.20 -12.45
CA SER A 22 -11.52 -10.97 -11.22
C SER A 22 -12.77 -11.86 -11.18
N THR A 23 -12.72 -13.01 -11.85
CA THR A 23 -13.65 -14.08 -11.51
C THR A 23 -13.36 -14.41 -10.07
N VAL A 24 -14.27 -13.94 -9.19
CA VAL A 24 -14.25 -14.22 -7.76
C VAL A 24 -13.84 -15.68 -7.60
N SER A 25 -12.68 -15.93 -7.05
CA SER A 25 -12.11 -17.28 -6.97
C SER A 25 -13.07 -18.21 -6.23
N LYS A 26 -13.01 -19.53 -6.47
CA LYS A 26 -13.84 -20.49 -5.73
C LYS A 26 -13.67 -20.34 -4.20
N ARG A 27 -12.44 -20.01 -3.77
CA ARG A 27 -12.12 -19.72 -2.36
C ARG A 27 -12.82 -18.45 -1.87
N GLU A 28 -12.83 -17.41 -2.69
CA GLU A 28 -13.48 -16.15 -2.38
C GLU A 28 -15.01 -16.29 -2.33
N LYS A 29 -15.61 -17.05 -3.24
CA LYS A 29 -17.04 -17.40 -3.17
C LYS A 29 -17.38 -18.19 -1.90
N ALA A 30 -16.56 -19.16 -1.54
CA ALA A 30 -16.73 -19.94 -0.31
C ALA A 30 -16.60 -19.04 0.93
N SER A 31 -15.68 -18.09 0.95
CA SER A 31 -15.51 -17.14 2.06
C SER A 31 -16.70 -16.18 2.22
N ILE A 32 -17.28 -15.73 1.11
CA ILE A 32 -18.50 -14.90 1.13
C ILE A 32 -19.67 -15.67 1.75
N VAL A 33 -19.85 -16.91 1.34
CA VAL A 33 -20.93 -17.78 1.89
C VAL A 33 -20.67 -18.05 3.39
N ALA A 34 -19.46 -18.42 3.76
CA ALA A 34 -19.08 -18.66 5.16
C ALA A 34 -19.23 -17.39 6.02
N ALA A 35 -18.88 -16.21 5.49
CA ALA A 35 -19.08 -14.94 6.18
C ALA A 35 -20.57 -14.63 6.41
N ARG A 36 -21.43 -14.89 5.43
CA ARG A 36 -22.89 -14.71 5.54
C ARG A 36 -23.53 -15.70 6.53
N LEU A 37 -22.99 -16.91 6.65
CA LEU A 37 -23.47 -17.93 7.58
C LEU A 37 -22.95 -17.74 9.03
N GLY A 38 -22.23 -16.65 9.32
CA GLY A 38 -21.73 -16.36 10.67
C GLY A 38 -20.54 -17.24 11.11
N PHE A 39 -19.85 -17.90 10.19
CA PHE A 39 -18.72 -18.80 10.48
C PHE A 39 -17.55 -18.10 11.19
N ALA A 40 -17.43 -16.77 11.03
CA ALA A 40 -16.46 -15.95 11.77
C ALA A 40 -16.62 -16.13 13.29
N TRP A 41 -17.85 -16.25 13.80
CA TRP A 41 -18.15 -16.46 15.22
C TRP A 41 -17.59 -17.80 15.76
N VAL A 42 -17.59 -18.86 14.94
CA VAL A 42 -16.99 -20.15 15.31
C VAL A 42 -15.47 -20.02 15.37
N LEU A 43 -14.85 -19.41 14.34
CA LEU A 43 -13.41 -19.22 14.26
C LEU A 43 -12.89 -18.35 15.41
N GLU A 44 -13.61 -17.30 15.80
CA GLU A 44 -13.23 -16.41 16.89
C GLU A 44 -13.14 -17.11 18.26
N ARG A 45 -13.73 -18.31 18.40
CA ARG A 45 -13.65 -19.15 19.61
C ARG A 45 -12.54 -20.17 19.59
N LEU A 46 -11.91 -20.38 18.44
CA LEU A 46 -10.76 -21.29 18.34
C LEU A 46 -9.52 -20.67 18.98
N PRO A 47 -8.59 -21.50 19.46
CA PRO A 47 -7.30 -21.02 19.96
C PRO A 47 -6.58 -20.18 18.91
N ARG A 48 -6.16 -18.97 19.31
CA ARG A 48 -5.45 -18.04 18.46
C ARG A 48 -3.93 -18.26 18.60
N ARG A 49 -3.23 -18.21 17.48
CA ARG A 49 -1.77 -18.25 17.50
C ARG A 49 -1.24 -16.86 17.81
N PRO A 50 -0.32 -16.70 18.80
CA PRO A 50 0.29 -15.41 19.07
C PRO A 50 0.92 -14.82 17.81
N SER A 51 0.41 -13.68 17.38
CA SER A 51 0.76 -13.06 16.10
C SER A 51 0.56 -11.54 16.16
N LEU A 52 1.39 -10.82 15.42
CA LEU A 52 1.24 -9.39 15.17
C LEU A 52 0.72 -9.22 13.73
N LEU A 53 -0.54 -8.80 13.63
CA LEU A 53 -1.18 -8.43 12.38
C LEU A 53 -1.10 -6.93 12.19
N ILE A 54 -0.61 -6.49 11.06
CA ILE A 54 -0.47 -5.07 10.75
C ILE A 54 -1.27 -4.78 9.48
N PHE A 55 -2.38 -4.07 9.62
CA PHE A 55 -3.21 -3.68 8.50
C PHE A 55 -2.77 -2.36 7.93
N ASN A 56 -2.67 -2.30 6.60
CA ASN A 56 -2.31 -1.09 5.91
C ASN A 56 -3.47 -0.58 5.05
N TYR A 57 -3.71 0.71 5.16
CA TYR A 57 -4.61 1.51 4.33
C TYR A 57 -3.80 2.62 3.66
N HIS A 58 -4.33 3.16 2.55
CA HIS A 58 -3.80 4.36 1.92
C HIS A 58 -4.83 5.48 1.99
N ARG A 59 -5.98 5.33 1.33
CA ARG A 59 -7.01 6.36 1.29
C ARG A 59 -8.33 5.88 1.91
N ILE A 60 -8.99 6.79 2.64
CA ILE A 60 -10.32 6.60 3.18
C ILE A 60 -11.26 7.62 2.55
N GLY A 61 -12.03 7.18 1.56
CA GLY A 61 -12.87 8.08 0.78
C GLY A 61 -13.97 7.36 0.01
N ALA A 62 -14.80 8.12 -0.68
CA ALA A 62 -15.74 7.57 -1.64
C ALA A 62 -15.06 7.44 -3.01
N GLU A 63 -15.39 6.39 -3.77
CA GLU A 63 -15.09 6.34 -5.20
C GLU A 63 -15.79 7.52 -5.87
N GLY A 64 -15.05 8.58 -6.16
CA GLY A 64 -15.56 9.81 -6.73
C GLY A 64 -15.17 9.99 -8.19
N ASN A 65 -15.61 11.09 -8.78
CA ASN A 65 -15.16 11.59 -10.09
C ASN A 65 -13.70 12.12 -10.05
N ASP A 66 -12.95 11.71 -9.09
CA ASP A 66 -11.54 12.05 -8.95
C ASP A 66 -10.77 11.49 -10.15
N ALA A 67 -9.93 12.32 -10.76
CA ALA A 67 -9.14 11.94 -11.92
C ALA A 67 -7.91 11.10 -11.54
N TYR A 68 -7.68 10.88 -10.24
CA TYR A 68 -6.53 10.19 -9.68
C TYR A 68 -6.79 8.70 -9.44
N ASP A 69 -5.85 8.00 -8.82
CA ASP A 69 -5.90 6.55 -8.69
C ASP A 69 -7.01 6.08 -7.71
N PRO A 70 -8.10 5.49 -8.21
CA PRO A 70 -9.17 4.97 -7.36
C PRO A 70 -8.76 3.68 -6.64
N GLY A 71 -7.70 2.99 -7.11
CA GLY A 71 -7.22 1.75 -6.51
C GLY A 71 -6.61 1.92 -5.12
N LEU A 72 -6.31 3.16 -4.72
CA LEU A 72 -5.84 3.50 -3.38
C LEU A 72 -6.97 3.68 -2.36
N ILE A 73 -8.23 3.79 -2.79
CA ILE A 73 -9.38 3.92 -1.89
C ILE A 73 -9.76 2.53 -1.39
N GLU A 74 -9.38 2.20 -0.17
CA GLU A 74 -9.55 0.87 0.40
C GLU A 74 -10.78 0.73 1.27
N ALA A 75 -11.36 1.86 1.71
CA ALA A 75 -12.63 1.89 2.43
C ALA A 75 -13.31 3.25 2.28
N SER A 76 -14.65 3.26 2.28
CA SER A 76 -15.39 4.50 2.59
C SER A 76 -15.24 4.83 4.07
N PRO A 77 -15.53 6.08 4.50
CA PRO A 77 -15.55 6.43 5.92
C PRO A 77 -16.43 5.49 6.76
N GLU A 78 -17.61 5.10 6.25
CA GLU A 78 -18.54 4.21 6.92
C GLU A 78 -17.98 2.77 7.03
N GLN A 79 -17.33 2.29 5.97
CA GLN A 79 -16.66 0.99 5.96
C GLN A 79 -15.48 0.98 6.94
N PHE A 80 -14.69 2.04 6.97
CA PHE A 80 -13.57 2.18 7.89
C PHE A 80 -14.03 2.23 9.35
N ASP A 81 -15.10 2.99 9.66
CA ASP A 81 -15.72 3.04 10.97
C ASP A 81 -16.15 1.64 11.44
N GLU A 82 -16.88 0.93 10.58
CA GLU A 82 -17.32 -0.43 10.87
C GLU A 82 -16.15 -1.40 11.07
N GLN A 83 -15.07 -1.27 10.29
CA GLN A 83 -13.87 -2.09 10.45
C GLN A 83 -13.17 -1.78 11.79
N MET A 84 -13.04 -0.51 12.17
CA MET A 84 -12.48 -0.13 13.48
C MET A 84 -13.33 -0.64 14.63
N ARG A 85 -14.65 -0.59 14.51
CA ARG A 85 -15.59 -1.17 15.48
C ARG A 85 -15.41 -2.68 15.64
N ILE A 86 -15.22 -3.42 14.54
CA ILE A 86 -14.94 -4.86 14.55
C ILE A 86 -13.62 -5.12 15.25
N LEU A 87 -12.55 -4.40 14.88
CA LEU A 87 -11.22 -4.55 15.49
C LEU A 87 -11.29 -4.33 16.99
N LYS A 88 -11.86 -3.22 17.43
CA LYS A 88 -11.98 -2.86 18.85
C LYS A 88 -12.76 -3.89 19.65
N ARG A 89 -13.80 -4.48 19.07
CA ARG A 89 -14.67 -5.43 19.75
C ARG A 89 -14.05 -6.83 19.90
N HIS A 90 -13.28 -7.28 18.92
CA HIS A 90 -12.89 -8.69 18.81
C HIS A 90 -11.40 -8.94 18.96
N TYR A 91 -10.55 -7.89 18.92
CA TYR A 91 -9.10 -8.04 18.88
C TYR A 91 -8.41 -7.08 19.86
N ALA A 92 -7.24 -7.48 20.35
CA ALA A 92 -6.39 -6.63 21.14
C ALA A 92 -5.55 -5.74 20.20
N LEU A 93 -5.84 -4.44 20.22
CA LEU A 93 -5.11 -3.44 19.45
C LEU A 93 -3.82 -3.04 20.17
N CYS A 94 -2.81 -2.70 19.42
CA CYS A 94 -1.56 -2.11 19.92
C CYS A 94 -1.26 -0.81 19.17
N ASP A 95 -0.39 0.01 19.73
CA ASP A 95 0.22 1.14 19.04
C ASP A 95 1.56 0.74 18.39
N LEU A 96 2.18 1.71 17.71
CA LEU A 96 3.44 1.47 17.00
C LEU A 96 4.57 1.07 17.94
N ALA A 97 4.64 1.66 19.12
CA ALA A 97 5.70 1.35 20.10
C ALA A 97 5.60 -0.10 20.63
N GLU A 98 4.38 -0.55 20.97
CA GLU A 98 4.14 -1.95 21.35
C GLU A 98 4.45 -2.90 20.18
N ALA A 99 4.08 -2.54 18.96
CA ALA A 99 4.37 -3.34 17.78
C ALA A 99 5.89 -3.48 17.54
N GLN A 100 6.67 -2.40 17.69
CA GLN A 100 8.13 -2.44 17.59
C GLN A 100 8.74 -3.34 18.67
N GLU A 101 8.27 -3.23 19.91
CA GLU A 101 8.75 -4.12 21.00
C GLU A 101 8.49 -5.59 20.69
N LEU A 102 7.33 -5.93 20.13
CA LEU A 102 7.00 -7.29 19.71
C LEU A 102 7.83 -7.77 18.51
N VAL A 103 8.23 -6.88 17.62
CA VAL A 103 9.16 -7.19 16.52
C VAL A 103 10.56 -7.49 17.05
N GLU A 104 11.05 -6.71 18.01
CA GLU A 104 12.38 -6.89 18.62
C GLU A 104 12.42 -8.11 19.56
N HIS A 105 11.30 -8.37 20.24
CA HIS A 105 11.19 -9.45 21.24
C HIS A 105 9.99 -10.38 20.96
N PRO A 106 9.97 -11.14 19.85
CA PRO A 106 8.82 -11.97 19.46
C PRO A 106 8.38 -12.96 20.54
N ALA A 107 9.30 -13.42 21.37
CA ALA A 107 9.01 -14.33 22.50
C ALA A 107 8.09 -13.71 23.57
N ARG A 108 7.98 -12.37 23.64
CA ARG A 108 7.05 -11.66 24.54
C ARG A 108 5.62 -11.65 24.02
N MET A 109 5.40 -11.97 22.76
CA MET A 109 4.08 -12.06 22.14
C MET A 109 3.31 -13.26 22.69
N ARG A 110 2.48 -13.05 23.69
CA ARG A 110 1.64 -14.09 24.33
C ARG A 110 0.27 -14.23 23.69
N HIS A 111 -0.22 -13.15 23.06
CA HIS A 111 -1.53 -13.07 22.41
C HIS A 111 -1.38 -12.31 21.10
N SER A 112 -2.35 -12.52 20.18
CA SER A 112 -2.38 -11.75 18.95
C SER A 112 -2.62 -10.27 19.23
N ARG A 113 -1.90 -9.42 18.50
CA ARG A 113 -2.03 -7.95 18.48
C ARG A 113 -2.34 -7.46 17.08
N VAL A 114 -3.04 -6.37 17.00
CA VAL A 114 -3.40 -5.74 15.73
C VAL A 114 -2.96 -4.28 15.76
N LEU A 115 -2.16 -3.89 14.78
CA LEU A 115 -1.79 -2.51 14.49
C LEU A 115 -2.49 -2.06 13.19
N VAL A 116 -3.02 -0.85 13.20
CA VAL A 116 -3.54 -0.18 12.00
C VAL A 116 -2.50 0.81 11.51
N THR A 117 -2.20 0.79 10.22
CA THR A 117 -1.28 1.74 9.58
C THR A 117 -1.94 2.39 8.37
N LEU A 118 -1.54 3.62 8.06
CA LEU A 118 -1.94 4.35 6.86
C LEU A 118 -0.70 4.94 6.20
N ASP A 119 -0.58 4.78 4.87
CA ASP A 119 0.57 5.24 4.11
C ASP A 119 0.29 6.53 3.32
N ASP A 120 1.34 7.10 2.74
CA ASP A 120 1.41 8.25 1.84
C ASP A 120 1.17 9.61 2.51
N GLY A 121 0.20 9.72 3.41
CA GLY A 121 -0.17 10.99 4.04
C GLY A 121 -1.18 11.80 3.23
N TYR A 122 -2.10 11.14 2.52
CA TYR A 122 -3.22 11.81 1.86
C TYR A 122 -4.07 12.62 2.86
N ARG A 123 -4.71 13.68 2.36
CA ARG A 123 -5.55 14.58 3.17
C ARG A 123 -6.71 13.86 3.85
N ASP A 124 -7.31 12.87 3.18
CA ASP A 124 -8.40 12.07 3.76
C ASP A 124 -7.98 11.25 4.98
N ASN A 125 -6.68 11.00 5.17
CA ASN A 125 -6.16 10.39 6.39
C ASN A 125 -6.38 11.29 7.62
N HIS A 126 -6.27 12.61 7.45
CA HIS A 126 -6.60 13.58 8.50
C HIS A 126 -8.11 13.83 8.59
N ASP A 127 -8.76 14.09 7.45
CA ASP A 127 -10.14 14.58 7.43
C ASP A 127 -11.17 13.47 7.73
N ALA A 128 -10.89 12.22 7.35
CA ALA A 128 -11.79 11.08 7.54
C ALA A 128 -11.25 10.05 8.52
N ALA A 129 -10.01 9.55 8.35
CA ALA A 129 -9.52 8.45 9.17
C ALA A 129 -9.24 8.86 10.62
N LEU A 130 -8.61 10.01 10.88
CA LEU A 130 -8.26 10.47 12.23
C LEU A 130 -9.48 10.61 13.15
N PRO A 131 -10.61 11.26 12.76
CA PRO A 131 -11.80 11.35 13.59
C PRO A 131 -12.37 9.97 13.95
N ILE A 132 -12.41 9.04 12.99
CA ILE A 132 -12.91 7.68 13.19
C ILE A 132 -12.01 6.92 14.17
N LEU A 133 -10.68 6.92 13.96
CA LEU A 133 -9.73 6.29 14.86
C LEU A 133 -9.87 6.80 16.30
N ARG A 134 -10.00 8.11 16.47
CA ARG A 134 -10.20 8.74 17.79
C ARG A 134 -11.51 8.31 18.45
N SER A 135 -12.62 8.26 17.71
CA SER A 135 -13.94 7.85 18.24
C SER A 135 -13.92 6.42 18.79
N HIS A 136 -13.14 5.54 18.18
CA HIS A 136 -12.95 4.16 18.64
C HIS A 136 -11.80 4.01 19.64
N GLY A 137 -10.99 5.04 19.89
CA GLY A 137 -9.78 4.96 20.73
C GLY A 137 -8.71 4.03 20.14
N VAL A 138 -8.64 3.95 18.82
CA VAL A 138 -7.63 3.18 18.08
C VAL A 138 -6.41 4.06 17.84
N LYS A 139 -5.24 3.60 18.23
CA LYS A 139 -3.96 4.26 17.96
C LYS A 139 -3.35 3.65 16.70
N ALA A 140 -3.31 4.42 15.63
CA ALA A 140 -2.75 4.02 14.35
C ALA A 140 -1.37 4.65 14.13
N ALA A 141 -0.60 4.11 13.16
CA ALA A 141 0.62 4.71 12.67
C ALA A 141 0.44 5.23 11.24
N PHE A 142 0.90 6.45 10.98
CA PHE A 142 0.84 7.10 9.68
C PHE A 142 2.24 7.23 9.12
N PHE A 143 2.49 6.68 7.92
CA PHE A 143 3.78 6.77 7.24
C PHE A 143 3.70 7.82 6.15
N LEU A 144 4.41 8.94 6.33
CA LEU A 144 4.28 10.12 5.49
C LEU A 144 5.41 10.20 4.45
N ALA A 145 5.04 10.38 3.17
CA ALA A 145 5.96 10.72 2.10
C ALA A 145 6.22 12.24 2.14
N THR A 146 7.34 12.64 2.76
CA THR A 146 7.58 14.01 3.20
C THR A 146 7.71 15.03 2.07
N GLY A 147 7.98 14.60 0.84
CA GLY A 147 8.04 15.47 -0.33
C GLY A 147 6.67 15.87 -0.88
N PHE A 148 5.59 15.25 -0.38
CA PHE A 148 4.22 15.58 -0.79
C PHE A 148 3.47 16.36 0.29
N VAL A 149 3.78 16.15 1.57
CA VAL A 149 3.11 16.85 2.69
C VAL A 149 3.27 18.36 2.55
N GLY A 150 2.16 19.09 2.61
CA GLY A 150 2.13 20.55 2.46
C GLY A 150 2.34 21.07 1.05
N THR A 151 2.29 20.20 0.04
CA THR A 151 2.47 20.57 -1.37
C THR A 151 1.23 20.27 -2.21
N HIS A 152 1.23 20.76 -3.45
CA HIS A 152 0.25 20.40 -4.47
C HIS A 152 0.79 19.37 -5.49
N ARG A 153 1.99 18.84 -5.25
CA ARG A 153 2.61 17.85 -6.16
C ARG A 153 1.70 16.65 -6.38
N VAL A 154 1.62 16.20 -7.64
CA VAL A 154 0.91 14.99 -8.02
C VAL A 154 1.90 13.85 -8.11
N PRO A 155 1.75 12.76 -7.34
CA PRO A 155 2.68 11.65 -7.38
C PRO A 155 2.55 10.84 -8.68
N TRP A 156 3.59 10.10 -9.05
CA TRP A 156 3.68 9.40 -10.32
C TRP A 156 2.49 8.44 -10.59
N TRP A 157 1.96 7.78 -9.58
CA TRP A 157 0.81 6.88 -9.75
C TRP A 157 -0.47 7.62 -10.06
N ASP A 158 -0.70 8.75 -9.42
CA ASP A 158 -1.82 9.62 -9.71
C ASP A 158 -1.66 10.33 -11.07
N GLN A 159 -0.42 10.64 -11.49
CA GLN A 159 -0.16 11.14 -12.84
C GLN A 159 -0.56 10.11 -13.90
N VAL A 160 -0.19 8.84 -13.72
CA VAL A 160 -0.60 7.74 -14.62
C VAL A 160 -2.12 7.59 -14.66
N ALA A 161 -2.76 7.58 -13.51
CA ALA A 161 -4.22 7.48 -13.43
C ALA A 161 -4.91 8.66 -14.12
N TYR A 162 -4.43 9.87 -13.87
CA TYR A 162 -4.95 11.09 -14.51
C TYR A 162 -4.88 11.02 -16.04
N LEU A 163 -3.72 10.64 -16.59
CA LEU A 163 -3.50 10.55 -18.04
C LEU A 163 -4.48 9.55 -18.69
N VAL A 164 -4.62 8.36 -18.11
CA VAL A 164 -5.51 7.32 -18.63
C VAL A 164 -6.99 7.70 -18.48
N ARG A 165 -7.35 8.38 -17.40
CA ARG A 165 -8.75 8.76 -17.15
C ARG A 165 -9.20 9.96 -17.98
N ARG A 166 -8.27 10.82 -18.41
CA ARG A 166 -8.53 12.03 -19.18
C ARG A 166 -8.34 11.86 -20.69
N THR A 167 -7.68 10.80 -21.15
CA THR A 167 -7.48 10.59 -22.59
C THR A 167 -8.81 10.39 -23.34
N GLU A 168 -8.90 10.99 -24.50
CA GLU A 168 -10.00 10.80 -25.46
C GLU A 168 -9.66 9.74 -26.52
N LYS A 169 -8.44 9.20 -26.50
CA LYS A 169 -8.01 8.17 -27.46
C LYS A 169 -8.75 6.85 -27.17
N ARG A 170 -9.01 6.09 -28.25
CA ARG A 170 -9.64 4.76 -28.16
C ARG A 170 -8.64 3.63 -27.94
N ALA A 171 -7.36 3.88 -28.22
CA ALA A 171 -6.30 2.89 -28.04
C ALA A 171 -5.04 3.58 -27.53
N LEU A 172 -4.30 2.88 -26.66
CA LEU A 172 -3.00 3.31 -26.13
C LEU A 172 -1.94 2.31 -26.51
N ARG A 173 -0.75 2.80 -26.86
CA ARG A 173 0.44 1.98 -27.14
C ARG A 173 1.61 2.50 -26.33
N ILE A 174 2.02 1.73 -25.35
CA ILE A 174 3.18 1.99 -24.50
C ILE A 174 4.35 1.21 -25.04
N ARG A 175 5.51 1.85 -25.24
CA ARG A 175 6.70 1.24 -25.86
C ARG A 175 7.79 0.86 -24.87
N TYR A 176 7.80 1.50 -23.70
CA TYR A 176 8.83 1.30 -22.68
C TYR A 176 8.21 0.97 -21.30
N PRO A 177 8.80 0.10 -20.49
CA PRO A 177 9.99 -0.73 -20.70
C PRO A 177 9.77 -1.90 -21.66
N ARG A 178 8.53 -2.23 -21.99
CA ARG A 178 8.11 -3.20 -22.99
C ARG A 178 6.86 -2.73 -23.72
N GLU A 179 6.62 -3.27 -24.89
CA GLU A 179 5.46 -2.89 -25.67
C GLU A 179 4.18 -3.47 -25.06
N LEU A 180 3.20 -2.61 -24.82
CA LEU A 180 1.83 -2.95 -24.43
C LEU A 180 0.86 -2.12 -25.26
N SER A 181 -0.26 -2.73 -25.63
CA SER A 181 -1.36 -2.07 -26.34
C SER A 181 -2.66 -2.33 -25.61
N PHE A 182 -3.49 -1.30 -25.50
CA PHE A 182 -4.80 -1.35 -24.85
C PHE A 182 -5.86 -0.80 -25.80
N ASP A 183 -6.97 -1.50 -25.94
CA ASP A 183 -8.18 -0.98 -26.54
C ASP A 183 -9.10 -0.48 -25.43
N LEU A 184 -9.31 0.83 -25.36
CA LEU A 184 -10.13 1.48 -24.33
C LEU A 184 -11.65 1.32 -24.56
N CYS A 185 -12.05 0.72 -25.68
CA CYS A 185 -13.43 0.33 -25.90
C CYS A 185 -13.75 -1.02 -25.24
N GLU A 186 -12.73 -1.89 -25.07
CA GLU A 186 -12.87 -3.24 -24.52
C GLU A 186 -12.28 -3.36 -23.10
N THR A 187 -11.24 -2.56 -22.78
CA THR A 187 -10.54 -2.58 -21.50
C THR A 187 -10.93 -1.36 -20.68
N SER A 188 -11.36 -1.55 -19.45
CA SER A 188 -11.69 -0.43 -18.57
C SER A 188 -10.46 0.43 -18.26
N ARG A 189 -10.65 1.73 -18.07
CA ARG A 189 -9.56 2.63 -17.66
C ARG A 189 -8.89 2.21 -16.36
N PHE A 190 -9.66 1.64 -15.44
CA PHE A 190 -9.13 1.08 -14.19
C PHE A 190 -8.11 -0.04 -14.46
N GLU A 191 -8.45 -1.02 -15.30
CA GLU A 191 -7.55 -2.12 -15.64
C GLU A 191 -6.28 -1.64 -16.36
N VAL A 192 -6.40 -0.59 -17.19
CA VAL A 192 -5.25 0.03 -17.86
C VAL A 192 -4.34 0.72 -16.84
N VAL A 193 -4.90 1.49 -15.92
CA VAL A 193 -4.13 2.12 -14.82
C VAL A 193 -3.39 1.06 -14.04
N GLU A 194 -4.08 0.01 -13.56
CA GLU A 194 -3.48 -1.10 -12.85
C GLU A 194 -2.33 -1.77 -13.61
N ALA A 195 -2.51 -1.98 -14.92
CA ALA A 195 -1.47 -2.57 -15.76
C ALA A 195 -0.23 -1.66 -15.87
N LEU A 196 -0.44 -0.35 -16.04
CA LEU A 196 0.65 0.63 -16.11
C LEU A 196 1.37 0.81 -14.78
N LEU A 197 0.64 0.82 -13.65
CA LEU A 197 1.24 0.87 -12.32
C LEU A 197 2.07 -0.39 -12.04
N ARG A 198 1.59 -1.58 -12.45
CA ARG A 198 2.39 -2.81 -12.37
C ARG A 198 3.64 -2.74 -13.25
N LEU A 199 3.52 -2.16 -14.44
CA LEU A 199 4.66 -1.98 -15.34
C LEU A 199 5.71 -1.03 -14.78
N TYR A 200 5.30 0.08 -14.14
CA TYR A 200 6.19 1.00 -13.43
C TYR A 200 6.98 0.30 -12.32
N LYS A 201 6.33 -0.60 -11.61
CA LYS A 201 6.91 -1.34 -10.48
C LYS A 201 7.80 -2.53 -10.90
N CYS A 202 7.79 -2.96 -12.18
CA CYS A 202 8.52 -4.14 -12.64
C CYS A 202 10.05 -3.91 -12.66
N GLU A 203 10.82 -5.01 -12.64
CA GLU A 203 12.29 -4.97 -12.62
C GLU A 203 12.90 -4.30 -13.86
N GLN A 204 12.26 -4.45 -15.03
CA GLN A 204 12.72 -3.85 -16.29
C GLN A 204 12.56 -2.32 -16.34
N MET A 205 11.85 -1.74 -15.39
CA MET A 205 11.68 -0.28 -15.29
C MET A 205 12.96 0.35 -14.71
N THR A 206 13.82 0.87 -15.58
CA THR A 206 15.09 1.51 -15.23
C THR A 206 15.09 3.02 -15.45
N ASP A 207 14.11 3.54 -16.19
CA ASP A 207 13.96 4.97 -16.49
C ASP A 207 12.49 5.40 -16.26
N PRO A 208 12.11 5.73 -15.02
CA PRO A 208 10.76 6.19 -14.69
C PRO A 208 10.32 7.44 -15.46
N ALA A 209 11.23 8.37 -15.72
CA ALA A 209 10.92 9.61 -16.43
C ALA A 209 10.54 9.34 -17.89
N ARG A 210 11.28 8.47 -18.57
CA ARG A 210 10.98 8.01 -19.93
C ARG A 210 9.63 7.28 -19.99
N PHE A 211 9.32 6.46 -18.97
CA PHE A 211 8.05 5.76 -18.92
C PHE A 211 6.89 6.75 -18.81
N LEU A 212 6.96 7.70 -17.87
CA LEU A 212 5.91 8.70 -17.67
C LEU A 212 5.71 9.57 -18.91
N ALA A 213 6.79 10.00 -19.56
CA ALA A 213 6.73 10.73 -20.83
C ALA A 213 6.07 9.89 -21.95
N GLY A 214 6.38 8.59 -22.02
CA GLY A 214 5.77 7.68 -22.99
C GLY A 214 4.27 7.45 -22.74
N VAL A 215 3.81 7.41 -21.48
CA VAL A 215 2.39 7.35 -21.15
C VAL A 215 1.68 8.66 -21.51
N GLU A 216 2.29 9.80 -21.23
CA GLU A 216 1.82 11.14 -21.57
C GLU A 216 1.61 11.28 -23.10
N GLU A 217 2.63 10.92 -23.89
CA GLU A 217 2.56 10.90 -25.36
C GLU A 217 1.45 9.96 -25.86
N ALA A 218 1.38 8.74 -25.31
CA ALA A 218 0.37 7.76 -25.70
C ALA A 218 -1.04 8.23 -25.39
N CYS A 219 -1.27 8.88 -24.26
CA CYS A 219 -2.57 9.43 -23.87
C CYS A 219 -2.92 10.71 -24.62
N GLY A 220 -1.94 11.51 -25.06
CA GLY A 220 -2.15 12.82 -25.67
C GLY A 220 -2.77 13.83 -24.70
N VAL A 221 -2.44 13.75 -23.44
CA VAL A 221 -2.89 14.60 -22.34
C VAL A 221 -1.66 15.04 -21.57
N ASP A 222 -1.59 16.31 -21.20
CA ASP A 222 -0.47 16.83 -20.40
C ASP A 222 -0.51 16.27 -18.98
N ARG A 223 0.64 15.85 -18.51
CA ARG A 223 0.82 15.27 -17.20
C ARG A 223 0.75 16.34 -16.10
N PRO A 224 -0.16 16.21 -15.12
CA PRO A 224 -0.28 17.18 -14.04
C PRO A 224 0.94 17.11 -13.13
N GLN A 225 1.66 18.21 -12.95
CA GLN A 225 2.72 18.33 -11.95
C GLN A 225 2.14 18.75 -10.59
N GLU A 226 1.10 19.58 -10.63
CA GLU A 226 0.38 20.07 -9.46
C GLU A 226 -1.13 19.82 -9.59
N ALA A 227 -1.75 19.46 -8.48
CA ALA A 227 -3.20 19.34 -8.38
C ALA A 227 -3.83 20.69 -8.07
N ARG A 228 -5.03 20.93 -8.63
CA ARG A 228 -5.81 22.13 -8.30
C ARG A 228 -6.13 22.19 -6.81
N GLU A 229 -6.55 21.07 -6.24
CA GLU A 229 -6.77 20.91 -4.82
C GLU A 229 -5.66 20.03 -4.23
N ARG A 230 -5.26 20.34 -3.01
CA ARG A 230 -4.23 19.61 -2.30
C ARG A 230 -4.66 18.15 -2.03
N LEU A 231 -3.85 17.21 -2.49
CA LEU A 231 -4.09 15.77 -2.29
C LEU A 231 -3.60 15.29 -0.91
N PHE A 232 -2.49 15.82 -0.44
CA PHE A 232 -1.83 15.42 0.79
C PHE A 232 -2.13 16.39 1.93
N MET A 233 -1.97 15.94 3.16
CA MET A 233 -2.13 16.78 4.36
C MET A 233 -1.08 17.87 4.44
N THR A 234 -1.37 18.92 5.20
CA THR A 234 -0.38 19.92 5.61
C THR A 234 0.43 19.41 6.80
N TRP A 235 1.53 20.10 7.12
CA TRP A 235 2.29 19.82 8.34
C TRP A 235 1.50 20.12 9.62
N GLU A 236 0.56 21.07 9.58
CA GLU A 236 -0.36 21.30 10.71
C GLU A 236 -1.29 20.10 10.92
N GLU A 237 -1.88 19.58 9.86
CA GLU A 237 -2.72 18.37 9.88
C GLU A 237 -1.90 17.15 10.34
N ALA A 238 -0.65 17.01 9.88
CA ALA A 238 0.26 15.97 10.36
C ALA A 238 0.55 16.07 11.86
N ARG A 239 0.76 17.30 12.38
CA ARG A 239 0.87 17.52 13.84
C ARG A 239 -0.41 17.18 14.59
N ASN A 240 -1.57 17.37 13.96
CA ASN A 240 -2.85 16.98 14.57
C ASN A 240 -3.01 15.46 14.71
N LEU A 241 -2.37 14.65 13.85
CA LEU A 241 -2.29 13.20 14.04
C LEU A 241 -1.65 12.88 15.39
N VAL A 242 -0.49 13.45 15.67
CA VAL A 242 0.25 13.23 16.94
C VAL A 242 -0.54 13.74 18.15
N LYS A 243 -1.12 14.94 18.07
CA LYS A 243 -2.02 15.46 19.12
C LYS A 243 -3.25 14.57 19.34
N GLY A 244 -3.68 13.86 18.30
CA GLY A 244 -4.76 12.86 18.35
C GLY A 244 -4.34 11.52 18.93
N GLY A 245 -3.07 11.35 19.34
CA GLY A 245 -2.54 10.12 19.93
C GLY A 245 -2.08 9.07 18.89
N MET A 246 -1.91 9.49 17.63
CA MET A 246 -1.39 8.65 16.55
C MET A 246 0.14 8.72 16.52
N SER A 247 0.77 7.67 15.98
CA SER A 247 2.20 7.67 15.67
C SER A 247 2.45 8.12 14.22
N VAL A 248 3.61 8.74 13.97
CA VAL A 248 4.03 9.13 12.63
C VAL A 248 5.39 8.51 12.33
N GLY A 249 5.53 7.90 11.15
CA GLY A 249 6.75 7.33 10.61
C GLY A 249 7.04 7.84 9.21
N SER A 250 8.17 7.41 8.65
CA SER A 250 8.63 7.80 7.31
C SER A 250 8.06 6.89 6.22
N HIS A 251 7.69 7.50 5.09
CA HIS A 251 7.42 6.79 3.83
C HIS A 251 8.38 7.26 2.73
N THR A 252 9.64 7.52 3.10
CA THR A 252 10.67 8.20 2.31
C THR A 252 10.34 9.67 2.00
N HIS A 253 11.17 10.33 1.17
CA HIS A 253 10.88 11.70 0.77
C HIS A 253 9.99 11.75 -0.47
N ASP A 254 10.43 11.19 -1.59
CA ASP A 254 9.75 11.28 -2.89
C ASP A 254 8.93 10.04 -3.25
N HIS A 255 8.76 9.08 -2.33
CA HIS A 255 8.04 7.82 -2.55
C HIS A 255 8.58 7.01 -3.75
N GLU A 256 9.91 6.98 -3.90
CA GLU A 256 10.57 6.18 -4.93
C GLU A 256 10.82 4.74 -4.46
N LEU A 257 10.87 3.79 -5.40
CA LEU A 257 11.26 2.41 -5.11
C LEU A 257 12.76 2.39 -4.75
N LEU A 258 13.09 2.31 -3.46
CA LEU A 258 14.46 2.47 -2.98
C LEU A 258 15.45 1.55 -3.68
N ALA A 259 15.12 0.27 -3.87
CA ALA A 259 16.02 -0.68 -4.54
C ALA A 259 16.41 -0.31 -5.99
N LYS A 260 15.71 0.63 -6.62
CA LYS A 260 16.01 1.12 -7.97
C LYS A 260 16.91 2.35 -7.99
N LEU A 261 17.17 2.93 -6.83
CA LEU A 261 17.99 4.12 -6.67
C LEU A 261 19.45 3.74 -6.39
N ALA A 262 20.39 4.61 -6.78
CA ALA A 262 21.77 4.50 -6.36
C ALA A 262 21.88 4.55 -4.82
N PRO A 263 22.89 3.93 -4.20
CA PRO A 263 23.02 3.87 -2.74
C PRO A 263 22.97 5.24 -2.06
N GLU A 264 23.62 6.23 -2.65
CA GLU A 264 23.67 7.61 -2.13
C GLU A 264 22.29 8.26 -2.14
N GLU A 265 21.49 7.96 -3.17
CA GLU A 265 20.13 8.48 -3.28
C GLU A 265 19.19 7.75 -2.31
N GLN A 266 19.32 6.44 -2.10
CA GLN A 266 18.60 5.73 -1.05
C GLN A 266 18.86 6.34 0.32
N LEU A 267 20.12 6.60 0.63
CA LEU A 267 20.53 7.24 1.88
C LEU A 267 19.93 8.64 2.02
N ARG A 268 19.98 9.45 0.94
CA ARG A 268 19.37 10.79 0.90
C ARG A 268 17.86 10.73 1.18
N GLN A 269 17.12 9.83 0.52
CA GLN A 269 15.68 9.66 0.69
C GLN A 269 15.32 9.33 2.14
N CYS A 270 16.04 8.42 2.76
CA CYS A 270 15.82 8.00 4.14
C CYS A 270 16.18 9.13 5.13
N ARG A 271 17.35 9.74 4.97
CA ARG A 271 17.85 10.80 5.87
C ARG A 271 16.97 12.04 5.80
N LEU A 272 16.71 12.55 4.60
CA LEU A 272 15.91 13.76 4.41
C LEU A 272 14.49 13.61 4.96
N SER A 273 13.85 12.46 4.71
CA SER A 273 12.52 12.20 5.25
C SER A 273 12.53 12.22 6.78
N ARG A 274 13.49 11.55 7.41
CA ARG A 274 13.60 11.53 8.88
C ARG A 274 13.84 12.91 9.46
N GLU A 275 14.78 13.67 8.89
CA GLU A 275 15.11 15.04 9.33
C GLU A 275 13.90 15.97 9.24
N ILE A 276 13.14 15.91 8.14
CA ILE A 276 11.93 16.69 7.96
C ILE A 276 10.88 16.29 9.02
N LEU A 277 10.63 15.01 9.22
CA LEU A 277 9.65 14.54 10.20
C LEU A 277 10.02 14.96 11.62
N VAL A 278 11.28 14.78 12.03
CA VAL A 278 11.75 15.22 13.35
C VAL A 278 11.56 16.73 13.52
N ARG A 279 11.87 17.54 12.50
CA ARG A 279 11.70 18.99 12.54
C ARG A 279 10.23 19.41 12.62
N GLU A 280 9.35 18.78 11.83
CA GLU A 280 7.94 19.22 11.68
C GLU A 280 7.00 18.62 12.74
N ILE A 281 7.27 17.39 13.16
CA ILE A 281 6.40 16.63 14.08
C ILE A 281 6.99 16.65 15.50
N GLY A 282 8.33 16.67 15.61
CA GLY A 282 9.04 16.47 16.87
C GLY A 282 9.16 14.99 17.24
N GLY A 283 9.86 14.72 18.34
CA GLY A 283 10.05 13.36 18.83
C GLY A 283 11.07 12.56 18.02
N ASP A 284 11.14 11.25 18.28
CA ASP A 284 12.00 10.32 17.54
C ASP A 284 11.19 9.62 16.44
N VAL A 285 11.72 9.66 15.22
CA VAL A 285 11.14 9.00 14.05
C VAL A 285 12.11 7.88 13.64
N ASP A 286 11.85 6.69 14.16
CA ASP A 286 12.71 5.52 14.00
C ASP A 286 12.08 4.39 13.18
N THR A 287 10.93 4.66 12.55
CA THR A 287 10.21 3.70 11.72
C THR A 287 10.01 4.19 10.30
N LEU A 288 10.08 3.26 9.34
CA LEU A 288 9.82 3.51 7.94
C LEU A 288 8.90 2.44 7.34
N ALA A 289 7.97 2.84 6.49
CA ALA A 289 7.30 1.95 5.56
C ALA A 289 7.91 2.11 4.17
N TYR A 290 8.22 1.00 3.51
CA TYR A 290 8.79 1.05 2.16
C TYR A 290 7.75 1.48 1.13
N PRO A 291 8.03 2.46 0.25
CA PRO A 291 7.20 2.71 -0.92
C PRO A 291 6.96 1.44 -1.73
N VAL A 292 5.70 1.20 -2.14
CA VAL A 292 5.26 -0.06 -2.78
C VAL A 292 5.40 -1.28 -1.87
N GLY A 293 6.46 -1.40 -1.10
CA GLY A 293 6.68 -2.40 -0.07
C GLY A 293 6.79 -3.85 -0.54
N SER A 294 6.91 -4.12 -1.85
CA SER A 294 7.16 -5.47 -2.39
C SER A 294 8.58 -5.94 -2.05
N ARG A 295 8.86 -7.24 -2.20
CA ARG A 295 10.22 -7.78 -2.01
C ARG A 295 11.28 -7.14 -2.92
N ALA A 296 10.87 -6.60 -4.07
CA ALA A 296 11.74 -5.91 -5.01
C ALA A 296 11.89 -4.41 -4.71
N SER A 297 11.19 -3.87 -3.69
CA SER A 297 11.21 -2.43 -3.36
C SER A 297 12.38 -2.03 -2.50
N PHE A 298 13.07 -2.98 -1.86
CA PHE A 298 14.21 -2.74 -0.97
C PHE A 298 15.23 -3.87 -1.08
N SER A 299 16.43 -3.64 -0.60
CA SER A 299 17.57 -4.56 -0.70
C SER A 299 18.46 -4.46 0.55
N ASP A 300 19.50 -5.27 0.63
CA ASP A 300 20.51 -5.16 1.70
C ASP A 300 21.19 -3.77 1.72
N VAL A 301 21.31 -3.11 0.56
CA VAL A 301 21.78 -1.73 0.49
C VAL A 301 20.81 -0.81 1.21
N THR A 302 19.52 -0.97 0.93
CA THR A 302 18.46 -0.19 1.58
C THR A 302 18.49 -0.37 3.09
N VAL A 303 18.63 -1.62 3.57
CA VAL A 303 18.70 -1.92 5.01
C VAL A 303 19.91 -1.22 5.66
N ARG A 304 21.08 -1.20 5.00
CA ARG A 304 22.24 -0.45 5.51
C ARG A 304 21.98 1.06 5.59
N CYS A 305 21.34 1.64 4.58
CA CYS A 305 20.94 3.06 4.60
C CYS A 305 19.99 3.36 5.78
N LEU A 306 19.03 2.47 6.06
CA LEU A 306 18.13 2.62 7.21
C LEU A 306 18.88 2.57 8.54
N GLN A 307 19.82 1.66 8.70
CA GLN A 307 20.65 1.53 9.90
C GLN A 307 21.51 2.78 10.10
N GLU A 308 22.16 3.26 9.05
CA GLU A 308 22.99 4.48 9.07
C GLU A 308 22.18 5.73 9.44
N THR A 309 20.92 5.80 8.99
CA THR A 309 20.03 6.93 9.27
C THR A 309 19.27 6.82 10.58
N GLY A 310 19.45 5.73 11.35
CA GLY A 310 18.88 5.56 12.69
C GLY A 310 17.46 5.01 12.70
N TYR A 311 16.96 4.43 11.61
CA TYR A 311 15.71 3.67 11.65
C TYR A 311 15.93 2.32 12.36
N ARG A 312 15.00 1.93 13.21
CA ARG A 312 15.03 0.68 13.97
C ARG A 312 14.16 -0.41 13.35
N THR A 313 13.09 -0.02 12.69
CA THR A 313 12.10 -0.95 12.12
C THR A 313 11.62 -0.44 10.77
N ALA A 314 11.47 -1.38 9.81
CA ALA A 314 10.87 -1.06 8.52
C ALA A 314 9.78 -2.07 8.13
N PHE A 315 8.73 -1.55 7.51
CA PHE A 315 7.52 -2.29 7.16
C PHE A 315 7.43 -2.52 5.65
N SER A 316 7.27 -3.79 5.28
CA SER A 316 6.99 -4.22 3.90
C SER A 316 5.47 -4.35 3.65
N TYR A 317 5.09 -4.58 2.38
CA TYR A 317 3.68 -4.63 1.96
C TYR A 317 3.46 -5.66 0.85
N TYR A 318 3.79 -6.92 1.14
CA TYR A 318 3.55 -8.04 0.22
C TYR A 318 2.77 -9.19 0.87
N GLY A 319 2.12 -8.88 1.99
CA GLY A 319 1.33 -9.85 2.76
C GLY A 319 2.17 -10.64 3.76
N GLY A 320 1.47 -11.32 4.64
CA GLY A 320 2.08 -12.14 5.68
C GLY A 320 1.74 -11.69 7.09
N ILE A 321 1.92 -12.60 8.02
CA ILE A 321 1.64 -12.39 9.44
C ILE A 321 2.93 -12.63 10.23
N ASN A 322 3.24 -11.71 11.12
CA ASN A 322 4.38 -11.81 12.00
C ASN A 322 4.02 -12.69 13.20
N THR A 323 4.78 -13.75 13.46
CA THR A 323 4.44 -14.75 14.51
C THR A 323 5.54 -14.84 15.55
N SER A 324 5.16 -15.21 16.79
CA SER A 324 6.09 -15.44 17.90
C SER A 324 6.99 -16.68 17.71
N SER A 325 6.65 -17.56 16.77
CA SER A 325 7.37 -18.81 16.54
C SER A 325 8.68 -18.67 15.75
N LYS A 326 8.95 -17.49 15.21
CA LYS A 326 10.14 -17.17 14.41
C LYS A 326 10.67 -15.79 14.78
N ALA A 327 11.96 -15.56 14.55
CA ALA A 327 12.50 -14.21 14.55
C ALA A 327 11.79 -13.38 13.47
N ILE A 328 11.38 -12.17 13.83
CA ILE A 328 10.81 -11.20 12.89
C ILE A 328 11.97 -10.34 12.39
N ALA A 329 12.11 -10.27 11.06
CA ALA A 329 13.11 -9.40 10.45
C ALA A 329 12.69 -7.94 10.65
N ARG A 330 13.41 -7.20 11.52
CA ARG A 330 13.02 -5.82 11.89
C ARG A 330 12.97 -4.85 10.72
N TYR A 331 13.67 -5.14 9.63
CA TYR A 331 13.63 -4.34 8.39
C TYR A 331 12.78 -4.98 7.29
N ASP A 332 11.94 -5.96 7.63
CA ASP A 332 11.00 -6.62 6.72
C ASP A 332 9.77 -7.10 7.51
N VAL A 333 9.14 -6.18 8.23
CA VAL A 333 7.95 -6.48 9.02
C VAL A 333 6.74 -6.51 8.08
N ASN A 334 6.08 -7.66 8.02
CA ASN A 334 4.98 -7.88 7.08
C ASN A 334 3.73 -7.10 7.45
N ARG A 335 3.09 -6.52 6.44
CA ARG A 335 1.78 -5.88 6.54
C ARG A 335 0.78 -6.54 5.59
N ILE A 336 -0.49 -6.39 5.89
CA ILE A 336 -1.62 -6.99 5.17
C ILE A 336 -2.44 -5.87 4.53
N SER A 337 -2.67 -5.97 3.21
CA SER A 337 -3.63 -5.10 2.52
C SER A 337 -5.04 -5.37 3.03
N VAL A 338 -5.83 -4.34 3.25
CA VAL A 338 -7.24 -4.51 3.63
C VAL A 338 -8.10 -4.74 2.41
N GLY A 339 -7.93 -3.92 1.38
CA GLY A 339 -8.82 -3.88 0.22
C GLY A 339 -10.24 -3.42 0.57
N ALA A 340 -11.05 -3.18 -0.44
CA ALA A 340 -12.45 -2.76 -0.28
C ALA A 340 -13.31 -3.96 0.20
N LEU A 341 -13.27 -4.26 1.50
CA LEU A 341 -13.99 -5.38 2.09
C LEU A 341 -15.28 -4.92 2.80
N THR A 342 -16.37 -5.64 2.57
CA THR A 342 -17.55 -5.52 3.43
C THR A 342 -17.21 -5.95 4.86
N ALA A 343 -17.94 -5.44 5.85
CA ALA A 343 -17.75 -5.78 7.26
C ALA A 343 -17.70 -7.29 7.53
N SER A 344 -18.59 -8.07 6.90
CA SER A 344 -18.64 -9.52 7.07
C SER A 344 -17.39 -10.21 6.50
N ARG A 345 -16.89 -9.76 5.35
CA ARG A 345 -15.66 -10.30 4.74
C ARG A 345 -14.44 -9.90 5.55
N PHE A 346 -14.37 -8.66 5.99
CA PHE A 346 -13.31 -8.18 6.87
C PHE A 346 -13.23 -9.01 8.16
N ARG A 347 -14.36 -9.19 8.85
CA ARG A 347 -14.44 -10.01 10.06
C ARG A 347 -14.01 -11.46 9.82
N MET A 348 -14.44 -12.06 8.71
CA MET A 348 -14.03 -13.42 8.34
C MET A 348 -12.52 -13.51 8.10
N ARG A 349 -11.96 -12.59 7.33
CA ARG A 349 -10.52 -12.53 7.07
C ARG A 349 -9.70 -12.45 8.35
N MET A 350 -10.12 -11.56 9.27
CA MET A 350 -9.52 -11.43 10.58
C MET A 350 -9.56 -12.72 11.39
N ALA A 351 -10.73 -13.36 11.47
CA ALA A 351 -10.89 -14.60 12.22
C ALA A 351 -10.00 -15.72 11.66
N VAL A 352 -9.92 -15.86 10.35
CA VAL A 352 -9.01 -16.83 9.70
C VAL A 352 -7.55 -16.48 9.99
N ALA A 353 -7.16 -15.23 9.85
CA ALA A 353 -5.78 -14.77 10.02
C ALA A 353 -5.24 -15.10 11.43
N VAL A 354 -6.00 -14.81 12.49
CA VAL A 354 -5.55 -15.05 13.88
C VAL A 354 -5.54 -16.53 14.27
N VAL A 355 -6.38 -17.36 13.66
CA VAL A 355 -6.42 -18.81 13.92
C VAL A 355 -5.29 -19.53 13.18
N THR A 356 -5.10 -19.21 11.91
CA THR A 356 -4.14 -19.92 11.04
C THR A 356 -2.75 -19.32 11.08
N ALA A 357 -2.60 -18.08 11.53
CA ALA A 357 -1.42 -17.25 11.37
C ALA A 357 -0.97 -17.18 9.89
N ARG A 358 -1.93 -17.11 8.99
CA ARG A 358 -1.72 -16.98 7.54
C ARG A 358 -2.69 -15.97 6.96
N ASP A 359 -2.20 -15.11 6.09
CA ASP A 359 -3.05 -14.33 5.19
C ASP A 359 -3.39 -15.23 3.99
N LEU A 360 -4.65 -15.55 3.85
CA LEU A 360 -5.16 -16.47 2.82
C LEU A 360 -5.89 -15.73 1.67
N TRP A 361 -5.79 -14.38 1.62
CA TRP A 361 -6.56 -13.50 0.73
C TRP A 361 -5.68 -12.76 -0.27
#